data_7aa4b89f45ae25e6faa4a1faff79e695
#
_entry.id   7aa4b89f45ae25e6faa4a1faff79e695
#
_cell.length_a   1.000
_cell.length_b   1.000
_cell.length_c   1.000
_cell.angle_alpha   90.00
_cell.angle_beta   90.00
_cell.angle_gamma   90.00
#
_symmetry.space_group_name_H-M   'P 1'
#
loop_
_entity.id
_entity.type
_entity.pdbx_description
1 polymer ?
#
loop_
_entity_poly.entity_id
_entity_poly.type
_entity_poly.pdbx_seq_one_letter_code
_entity_poly.pdbx_strand_id
1 'polypeptide(L)'
;LLKYRGSQTEYTIRAFPLGGFVGFPDDDPDSAIPPNDPNLLRNRPILDRAIVISAGVMANLVFAYLVLALQLGVVGIPKEFQYQPGVLIKPINEQSIAYQAGIREGDIVISVNGRELVAGKDSPLYLTQEIQNHPRQPIDFQIQRQDREISLQITPGENPEGKGLVGVELAANGKAVYERPQNPIQIFTVAGERFQQLFVGTIKGFGQLITNFQQTASQVSGPVNIVKIGAKLAADNSANLLSFAAIISINLAVINILPLPALDGGQLFFLLIEGLFGKPLPMKIQEGVMQTGLVVLLGLGIFLIFKETLQLSFIQQIFQKM
;
A
#
# COMPACT_ATOMS: atom_id res chain seq x y z
N LEU A 1 31.08 7.77 -5.52
CA LEU A 1 30.83 6.46 -6.12
C LEU A 1 31.94 5.50 -5.74
N LEU A 2 31.59 4.47 -4.95
CA LEU A 2 32.52 3.38 -4.69
C LEU A 2 32.23 2.27 -5.71
N LYS A 3 33.29 1.81 -6.40
CA LYS A 3 33.23 0.70 -7.34
C LYS A 3 34.20 -0.39 -6.87
N TYR A 4 33.70 -1.61 -6.78
CA TYR A 4 34.48 -2.79 -6.52
C TYR A 4 34.35 -3.75 -7.71
N ARG A 5 35.43 -4.06 -8.37
CA ARG A 5 35.44 -4.95 -9.53
C ARG A 5 35.88 -6.34 -9.08
N GLY A 6 34.91 -7.26 -9.01
CA GLY A 6 35.19 -8.69 -8.86
C GLY A 6 35.69 -9.32 -10.17
N SER A 7 35.90 -10.62 -10.18
CA SER A 7 36.34 -11.35 -11.37
C SER A 7 35.32 -11.37 -12.50
N GLN A 8 34.03 -11.34 -12.17
CA GLN A 8 32.89 -11.45 -13.11
C GLN A 8 31.81 -10.41 -12.88
N THR A 9 31.86 -9.65 -11.78
CA THR A 9 30.80 -8.73 -11.39
C THR A 9 31.39 -7.42 -10.90
N GLU A 10 30.85 -6.30 -11.33
CA GLU A 10 31.15 -4.97 -10.81
C GLU A 10 30.10 -4.55 -9.80
N TYR A 11 30.49 -4.29 -8.56
CA TYR A 11 29.64 -3.78 -7.51
C TYR A 11 29.81 -2.27 -7.39
N THR A 12 28.69 -1.52 -7.43
CA THR A 12 28.74 -0.05 -7.35
C THR A 12 27.80 0.48 -6.29
N ILE A 13 28.28 1.46 -5.51
CA ILE A 13 27.43 2.28 -4.63
C ILE A 13 27.25 3.64 -5.31
N ARG A 14 26.01 4.03 -5.59
CA ARG A 14 25.67 5.30 -6.23
C ARG A 14 25.39 6.40 -5.19
N ALA A 15 25.63 7.66 -5.59
CA ALA A 15 25.42 8.83 -4.72
C ALA A 15 23.94 9.09 -4.41
N PHE A 16 23.04 8.76 -5.34
CA PHE A 16 21.62 8.92 -5.14
C PHE A 16 20.99 7.58 -4.77
N PRO A 17 20.37 7.45 -3.57
CA PRO A 17 19.77 6.20 -3.09
C PRO A 17 18.37 5.98 -3.70
N LEU A 18 18.26 5.99 -5.03
CA LEU A 18 17.00 5.76 -5.75
C LEU A 18 16.70 4.27 -5.98
N GLY A 19 17.28 3.39 -5.17
CA GLY A 19 17.16 1.94 -5.29
C GLY A 19 18.41 1.27 -5.84
N GLY A 20 18.38 -0.08 -5.91
CA GLY A 20 19.40 -0.90 -6.55
C GLY A 20 18.95 -1.36 -7.93
N PHE A 21 19.86 -1.64 -8.81
CA PHE A 21 19.58 -2.32 -10.07
C PHE A 21 20.71 -3.32 -10.37
N VAL A 22 20.35 -4.34 -11.14
CA VAL A 22 21.31 -5.29 -11.70
C VAL A 22 21.30 -5.06 -13.21
N GLY A 23 22.46 -4.73 -13.77
CA GLY A 23 22.66 -4.65 -15.22
C GLY A 23 23.27 -5.95 -15.72
N PHE A 24 22.77 -6.47 -16.81
CA PHE A 24 23.33 -7.63 -17.49
C PHE A 24 24.14 -7.17 -18.70
N PRO A 25 25.21 -7.94 -19.10
CA PRO A 25 25.94 -7.62 -20.33
C PRO A 25 25.05 -7.64 -21.58
N ASP A 26 23.90 -8.30 -21.52
CA ASP A 26 22.88 -8.33 -22.58
C ASP A 26 22.31 -6.93 -22.89
N ASP A 27 22.25 -6.06 -21.89
CA ASP A 27 21.65 -4.73 -21.95
C ASP A 27 22.70 -3.62 -22.24
N ASP A 28 23.99 -3.99 -22.32
CA ASP A 28 25.09 -3.06 -22.57
C ASP A 28 25.46 -3.06 -24.05
N PRO A 29 25.17 -1.97 -24.79
CA PRO A 29 25.54 -1.84 -26.21
C PRO A 29 27.04 -1.92 -26.45
N ASP A 30 27.86 -1.54 -25.45
CA ASP A 30 29.32 -1.52 -25.53
C ASP A 30 29.96 -2.82 -25.01
N SER A 31 29.14 -3.84 -24.74
CA SER A 31 29.62 -5.14 -24.27
C SER A 31 30.50 -5.82 -25.32
N ALA A 32 31.71 -6.17 -24.91
CA ALA A 32 32.66 -6.92 -25.76
C ALA A 32 32.32 -8.42 -25.88
N ILE A 33 31.23 -8.89 -25.21
CA ILE A 33 30.85 -10.30 -25.20
C ILE A 33 30.10 -10.63 -26.50
N PRO A 34 30.50 -11.71 -27.22
CA PRO A 34 29.83 -12.10 -28.47
C PRO A 34 28.34 -12.36 -28.25
N PRO A 35 27.42 -11.94 -29.16
CA PRO A 35 25.98 -12.13 -29.02
C PRO A 35 25.54 -13.59 -28.83
N ASN A 36 26.34 -14.55 -29.25
CA ASN A 36 26.06 -15.99 -29.13
C ASN A 36 26.72 -16.65 -27.91
N ASP A 37 27.30 -15.88 -26.99
CA ASP A 37 27.88 -16.44 -25.78
C ASP A 37 26.78 -17.15 -24.95
N PRO A 38 26.95 -18.43 -24.57
CA PRO A 38 25.96 -19.20 -23.82
C PRO A 38 25.76 -18.67 -22.39
N ASN A 39 26.65 -17.78 -21.90
CA ASN A 39 26.54 -17.19 -20.57
C ASN A 39 25.69 -15.92 -20.55
N LEU A 40 25.38 -15.34 -21.69
CA LEU A 40 24.41 -14.23 -21.75
C LEU A 40 23.02 -14.71 -21.32
N LEU A 41 22.32 -13.91 -20.54
CA LEU A 41 21.01 -14.29 -19.99
C LEU A 41 20.02 -14.66 -21.11
N ARG A 42 19.98 -13.91 -22.19
CA ARG A 42 19.12 -14.16 -23.37
C ARG A 42 19.34 -15.52 -24.03
N ASN A 43 20.55 -16.10 -23.91
CA ASN A 43 20.93 -17.40 -24.53
C ASN A 43 20.73 -18.57 -23.53
N ARG A 44 20.36 -18.30 -22.29
CA ARG A 44 20.10 -19.32 -21.28
C ARG A 44 18.74 -20.01 -21.49
N PRO A 45 18.58 -21.24 -21.00
CA PRO A 45 17.29 -21.91 -20.96
C PRO A 45 16.18 -21.03 -20.35
N ILE A 46 14.95 -21.22 -20.78
CA ILE A 46 13.79 -20.43 -20.32
C ILE A 46 13.67 -20.45 -18.79
N LEU A 47 13.93 -21.64 -18.18
CA LEU A 47 13.83 -21.79 -16.72
C LEU A 47 14.86 -20.91 -15.98
N ASP A 48 16.13 -20.87 -16.45
CA ASP A 48 17.18 -20.03 -15.87
C ASP A 48 16.79 -18.55 -15.93
N ARG A 49 16.28 -18.12 -17.10
CA ARG A 49 15.81 -16.74 -17.29
C ARG A 49 14.62 -16.42 -16.38
N ALA A 50 13.66 -17.34 -16.25
CA ALA A 50 12.51 -17.17 -15.38
C ALA A 50 12.92 -17.05 -13.89
N ILE A 51 13.89 -17.85 -13.44
CA ILE A 51 14.43 -17.75 -12.06
C ILE A 51 15.07 -16.40 -11.83
N VAL A 52 15.91 -15.94 -12.76
CA VAL A 52 16.61 -14.64 -12.64
C VAL A 52 15.60 -13.49 -12.61
N ILE A 53 14.65 -13.46 -13.53
CA ILE A 53 13.64 -12.40 -13.60
C ILE A 53 12.75 -12.40 -12.34
N SER A 54 12.35 -13.57 -11.85
CA SER A 54 11.50 -13.67 -10.65
C SER A 54 12.26 -13.41 -9.34
N ALA A 55 13.59 -13.35 -9.35
CA ALA A 55 14.40 -13.17 -8.14
C ALA A 55 14.07 -11.89 -7.38
N GLY A 56 13.77 -10.78 -8.08
CA GLY A 56 13.35 -9.51 -7.47
C GLY A 56 12.01 -9.64 -6.72
N VAL A 57 11.05 -10.31 -7.34
CA VAL A 57 9.74 -10.60 -6.71
C VAL A 57 9.93 -11.46 -5.47
N MET A 58 10.71 -12.52 -5.58
CA MET A 58 10.99 -13.43 -4.46
C MET A 58 11.74 -12.71 -3.32
N ALA A 59 12.71 -11.86 -3.64
CA ALA A 59 13.43 -11.06 -2.65
C ALA A 59 12.47 -10.15 -1.87
N ASN A 60 11.53 -9.48 -2.54
CA ASN A 60 10.51 -8.66 -1.90
C ASN A 60 9.60 -9.49 -0.96
N LEU A 61 9.17 -10.69 -1.37
CA LEU A 61 8.35 -11.55 -0.52
C LEU A 61 9.12 -12.04 0.71
N VAL A 62 10.37 -12.48 0.53
CA VAL A 62 11.25 -12.91 1.64
C VAL A 62 11.51 -11.73 2.59
N PHE A 63 11.83 -10.56 2.06
CA PHE A 63 12.03 -9.35 2.85
C PHE A 63 10.78 -9.02 3.69
N ALA A 64 9.59 -9.02 3.07
CA ALA A 64 8.34 -8.76 3.77
C ALA A 64 8.10 -9.73 4.93
N TYR A 65 8.34 -11.03 4.69
CA TYR A 65 8.22 -12.06 5.72
C TYR A 65 9.18 -11.84 6.89
N LEU A 66 10.46 -11.56 6.59
CA LEU A 66 11.48 -11.33 7.62
C LEU A 66 11.21 -10.06 8.43
N VAL A 67 10.73 -9.00 7.78
CA VAL A 67 10.38 -7.75 8.46
C VAL A 67 9.15 -7.94 9.37
N LEU A 68 8.16 -8.74 8.96
CA LEU A 68 7.03 -9.10 9.84
C LEU A 68 7.49 -9.92 11.03
N ALA A 69 8.40 -10.88 10.84
CA ALA A 69 8.99 -11.66 11.93
C ALA A 69 9.77 -10.73 12.90
N LEU A 70 10.57 -9.82 12.37
CA LEU A 70 11.28 -8.83 13.17
C LEU A 70 10.31 -7.96 13.99
N GLN A 71 9.23 -7.47 13.36
CA GLN A 71 8.22 -6.67 14.06
C GLN A 71 7.60 -7.44 15.23
N LEU A 72 7.20 -8.69 15.01
CA LEU A 72 6.62 -9.54 16.06
C LEU A 72 7.62 -9.84 17.18
N GLY A 73 8.90 -9.93 16.85
CA GLY A 73 9.97 -10.08 17.85
C GLY A 73 10.17 -8.83 18.72
N VAL A 74 10.03 -7.64 18.13
CA VAL A 74 10.25 -6.35 18.81
C VAL A 74 9.00 -5.87 19.55
N VAL A 75 7.83 -5.92 18.92
CA VAL A 75 6.57 -5.38 19.45
C VAL A 75 5.82 -6.42 20.29
N GLY A 76 5.97 -7.69 19.95
CA GLY A 76 5.18 -8.80 20.49
C GLY A 76 4.10 -9.27 19.52
N ILE A 77 3.45 -10.35 19.88
CA ILE A 77 2.36 -10.96 19.14
C ILE A 77 1.04 -10.35 19.58
N PRO A 78 0.20 -9.82 18.68
CA PRO A 78 -1.11 -9.31 19.05
C PRO A 78 -1.97 -10.48 19.57
N LYS A 79 -2.45 -10.35 20.80
CA LYS A 79 -3.27 -11.37 21.47
C LYS A 79 -4.74 -11.11 21.30
N GLU A 80 -5.15 -9.91 21.69
CA GLU A 80 -6.54 -9.49 21.66
C GLU A 80 -6.63 -7.97 21.46
N PHE A 81 -7.79 -7.50 21.05
CA PHE A 81 -8.09 -6.09 21.02
C PHE A 81 -9.07 -5.78 22.16
N GLN A 82 -8.61 -5.03 23.15
CA GLN A 82 -9.46 -4.59 24.26
C GLN A 82 -10.30 -3.41 23.80
N TYR A 83 -11.56 -3.69 23.49
CA TYR A 83 -12.53 -2.69 23.10
C TYR A 83 -12.87 -1.77 24.27
N GLN A 84 -12.99 -0.49 23.98
CA GLN A 84 -13.48 0.55 24.89
C GLN A 84 -14.76 1.15 24.33
N PRO A 85 -15.64 1.74 25.17
CA PRO A 85 -16.82 2.42 24.67
C PRO A 85 -16.50 3.51 23.67
N GLY A 86 -17.40 3.69 22.70
CA GLY A 86 -17.29 4.70 21.66
C GLY A 86 -16.66 4.22 20.37
N VAL A 87 -16.62 5.12 19.38
CA VAL A 87 -16.06 4.92 18.04
C VAL A 87 -15.02 5.98 17.76
N LEU A 88 -13.81 5.54 17.44
CA LEU A 88 -12.69 6.41 17.13
C LEU A 88 -12.79 6.98 15.71
N ILE A 89 -12.66 8.29 15.59
CA ILE A 89 -12.55 9.00 14.32
C ILE A 89 -11.08 8.91 13.82
N LYS A 90 -10.91 8.28 12.68
CA LYS A 90 -9.64 8.20 11.95
C LYS A 90 -9.33 9.52 11.21
N PRO A 91 -8.19 9.62 10.50
CA PRO A 91 -7.88 10.80 9.70
C PRO A 91 -9.06 11.27 8.87
N ILE A 92 -9.32 12.56 8.92
CA ILE A 92 -10.48 13.19 8.30
C ILE A 92 -10.01 14.21 7.26
N ASN A 93 -10.71 14.27 6.12
CA ASN A 93 -10.50 15.32 5.13
C ASN A 93 -11.08 16.65 5.64
N GLU A 94 -10.31 17.73 5.59
CA GLU A 94 -10.72 19.08 5.99
C GLU A 94 -11.94 19.61 5.20
N GLN A 95 -12.20 19.08 4.02
CA GLN A 95 -13.36 19.42 3.20
C GLN A 95 -14.61 18.60 3.53
N SER A 96 -14.49 17.60 4.43
CA SER A 96 -15.62 16.78 4.81
C SER A 96 -16.66 17.53 5.66
N ILE A 97 -17.92 17.09 5.57
CA ILE A 97 -19.02 17.63 6.38
C ILE A 97 -18.72 17.52 7.87
N ALA A 98 -18.15 16.39 8.29
CA ALA A 98 -17.81 16.17 9.69
C ALA A 98 -16.72 17.15 10.18
N TYR A 99 -15.69 17.43 9.38
CA TYR A 99 -14.67 18.41 9.76
C TYR A 99 -15.24 19.81 9.88
N GLN A 100 -16.10 20.22 8.93
CA GLN A 100 -16.79 21.52 8.97
C GLN A 100 -17.74 21.65 10.17
N ALA A 101 -18.38 20.54 10.58
CA ALA A 101 -19.19 20.47 11.79
C ALA A 101 -18.38 20.47 13.09
N GLY A 102 -17.05 20.43 13.02
CA GLY A 102 -16.18 20.51 14.18
C GLY A 102 -15.58 19.19 14.66
N ILE A 103 -15.83 18.06 14.00
CA ILE A 103 -15.17 16.79 14.32
C ILE A 103 -13.69 16.89 13.92
N ARG A 104 -12.84 16.26 14.71
CA ARG A 104 -11.39 16.19 14.48
C ARG A 104 -10.90 14.75 14.56
N GLU A 105 -9.75 14.51 13.94
CA GLU A 105 -9.03 13.25 14.10
C GLU A 105 -8.72 12.96 15.55
N GLY A 106 -8.93 11.73 15.99
CA GLY A 106 -8.72 11.29 17.37
C GLY A 106 -9.92 11.52 18.30
N ASP A 107 -11.00 12.15 17.83
CA ASP A 107 -12.25 12.21 18.60
C ASP A 107 -12.82 10.81 18.78
N ILE A 108 -13.43 10.56 19.93
CA ILE A 108 -14.15 9.33 20.21
C ILE A 108 -15.65 9.68 20.30
N VAL A 109 -16.46 9.19 19.37
CA VAL A 109 -17.91 9.33 19.45
C VAL A 109 -18.43 8.41 20.54
N ILE A 110 -18.96 8.95 21.64
CA ILE A 110 -19.43 8.19 22.79
C ILE A 110 -20.95 7.94 22.73
N SER A 111 -21.71 8.84 22.09
CA SER A 111 -23.13 8.61 21.84
C SER A 111 -23.60 9.26 20.54
N VAL A 112 -24.70 8.76 19.99
CA VAL A 112 -25.38 9.26 18.80
C VAL A 112 -26.88 9.26 19.03
N ASN A 113 -27.58 10.39 18.82
CA ASN A 113 -29.00 10.57 19.09
C ASN A 113 -29.43 10.10 20.51
N GLY A 114 -28.57 10.37 21.51
CA GLY A 114 -28.78 9.97 22.90
C GLY A 114 -28.53 8.49 23.20
N ARG A 115 -28.15 7.67 22.23
CA ARG A 115 -27.78 6.26 22.42
C ARG A 115 -26.24 6.11 22.57
N GLU A 116 -25.84 5.54 23.69
CA GLU A 116 -24.42 5.26 23.95
C GLU A 116 -23.85 4.18 23.03
N LEU A 117 -22.62 4.39 22.58
CA LEU A 117 -21.86 3.44 21.76
C LEU A 117 -21.03 2.53 22.68
N VAL A 118 -21.52 1.31 22.85
CA VAL A 118 -20.90 0.30 23.72
C VAL A 118 -19.54 -0.18 23.18
N ALA A 119 -18.73 -0.73 24.06
CA ALA A 119 -17.45 -1.34 23.66
C ALA A 119 -17.70 -2.56 22.76
N GLY A 120 -17.14 -2.56 21.56
CA GLY A 120 -17.30 -3.68 20.64
C GLY A 120 -16.78 -3.43 19.24
N LYS A 121 -16.56 -4.52 18.51
CA LYS A 121 -16.10 -4.48 17.11
C LYS A 121 -17.15 -3.92 16.15
N ASP A 122 -18.41 -4.02 16.52
CA ASP A 122 -19.57 -3.67 15.67
C ASP A 122 -20.04 -2.22 15.86
N SER A 123 -19.53 -1.51 16.86
CA SER A 123 -19.93 -0.11 17.14
C SER A 123 -19.64 0.85 15.97
N PRO A 124 -18.54 0.74 15.21
CA PRO A 124 -18.36 1.55 14.01
C PRO A 124 -19.40 1.28 12.92
N LEU A 125 -19.81 0.01 12.76
CA LEU A 125 -20.84 -0.38 11.80
C LEU A 125 -22.20 0.22 12.19
N TYR A 126 -22.55 0.15 13.48
CA TYR A 126 -23.78 0.77 13.99
C TYR A 126 -23.80 2.28 13.71
N LEU A 127 -22.69 2.99 14.05
CA LEU A 127 -22.60 4.44 13.78
C LEU A 127 -22.68 4.74 12.28
N THR A 128 -22.05 3.92 11.44
CA THR A 128 -22.16 4.06 9.98
C THR A 128 -23.59 3.93 9.50
N GLN A 129 -24.34 2.93 10.00
CA GLN A 129 -25.74 2.72 9.64
C GLN A 129 -26.61 3.88 10.11
N GLU A 130 -26.37 4.41 11.31
CA GLU A 130 -27.09 5.56 11.84
C GLU A 130 -26.89 6.79 10.95
N ILE A 131 -25.65 7.08 10.52
CA ILE A 131 -25.34 8.16 9.58
C ILE A 131 -26.04 7.94 8.23
N GLN A 132 -25.98 6.72 7.69
CA GLN A 132 -26.54 6.37 6.38
C GLN A 132 -28.07 6.49 6.35
N ASN A 133 -28.73 6.20 7.47
CA ASN A 133 -30.20 6.23 7.57
C ASN A 133 -30.78 7.64 7.74
N HIS A 134 -29.95 8.65 7.99
CA HIS A 134 -30.39 10.04 8.22
C HIS A 134 -29.80 11.03 7.18
N PRO A 135 -30.01 10.81 5.86
CA PRO A 135 -29.55 11.79 4.86
C PRO A 135 -30.28 13.12 5.06
N ARG A 136 -29.54 14.22 5.07
CA ARG A 136 -30.04 15.61 5.22
C ARG A 136 -30.83 15.87 6.53
N GLN A 137 -30.73 14.97 7.50
CA GLN A 137 -31.36 15.13 8.82
C GLN A 137 -30.28 15.36 9.88
N PRO A 138 -30.47 16.26 10.83
CA PRO A 138 -29.49 16.51 11.88
C PRO A 138 -29.37 15.29 12.80
N ILE A 139 -28.18 14.94 13.15
CA ILE A 139 -27.81 13.88 14.09
C ILE A 139 -27.03 14.51 15.23
N ASP A 140 -27.40 14.21 16.47
CA ASP A 140 -26.70 14.68 17.65
C ASP A 140 -25.58 13.71 18.02
N PHE A 141 -24.35 14.22 18.07
CA PHE A 141 -23.16 13.49 18.48
C PHE A 141 -22.66 14.01 19.82
N GLN A 142 -22.36 13.10 20.73
CA GLN A 142 -21.49 13.40 21.86
C GLN A 142 -20.12 12.79 21.60
N ILE A 143 -19.11 13.62 21.62
CA ILE A 143 -17.72 13.21 21.37
C ILE A 143 -16.86 13.49 22.59
N GLN A 144 -15.91 12.62 22.84
CA GLN A 144 -14.82 12.83 23.75
C GLN A 144 -13.59 13.26 22.96
N ARG A 145 -13.11 14.47 23.25
CA ARG A 145 -11.85 15.01 22.71
C ARG A 145 -10.90 15.24 23.86
N GLN A 146 -9.83 14.43 23.94
CA GLN A 146 -8.99 14.33 25.12
C GLN A 146 -9.85 13.97 26.33
N ASP A 147 -9.92 14.84 27.38
CA ASP A 147 -10.70 14.62 28.59
C ASP A 147 -12.00 15.47 28.63
N ARG A 148 -12.44 16.01 27.48
CA ARG A 148 -13.63 16.87 27.42
C ARG A 148 -14.71 16.23 26.55
N GLU A 149 -15.94 16.27 27.07
CA GLU A 149 -17.12 15.93 26.27
C GLU A 149 -17.61 17.16 25.53
N ILE A 150 -17.92 16.99 24.25
CA ILE A 150 -18.41 18.04 23.36
C ILE A 150 -19.63 17.52 22.65
N SER A 151 -20.72 18.27 22.68
CA SER A 151 -21.91 17.98 21.88
C SER A 151 -21.83 18.71 20.55
N LEU A 152 -22.04 17.99 19.45
CA LEU A 152 -22.04 18.52 18.10
C LEU A 152 -23.27 18.01 17.36
N GLN A 153 -23.89 18.85 16.56
CA GLN A 153 -24.95 18.46 15.65
C GLN A 153 -24.41 18.44 14.23
N ILE A 154 -24.59 17.33 13.53
CA ILE A 154 -24.08 17.10 12.19
C ILE A 154 -25.23 16.72 11.27
N THR A 155 -25.34 17.41 10.14
CA THR A 155 -26.31 17.06 9.10
C THR A 155 -25.58 16.32 7.98
N PRO A 156 -25.75 14.97 7.84
CA PRO A 156 -25.12 14.24 6.76
C PRO A 156 -25.57 14.75 5.38
N GLY A 157 -24.65 14.81 4.45
CA GLY A 157 -24.98 14.97 3.03
C GLY A 157 -25.63 13.69 2.49
N GLU A 158 -25.95 13.69 1.22
CA GLU A 158 -26.52 12.53 0.53
C GLU A 158 -25.53 12.05 -0.54
N ASN A 159 -25.24 10.75 -0.55
CA ASN A 159 -24.44 10.13 -1.59
C ASN A 159 -25.31 9.79 -2.83
N PRO A 160 -24.71 9.36 -3.96
CA PRO A 160 -25.48 8.99 -5.17
C PRO A 160 -26.48 7.85 -4.97
N GLU A 161 -26.36 7.09 -3.89
CA GLU A 161 -27.27 6.00 -3.53
C GLU A 161 -28.41 6.46 -2.60
N GLY A 162 -28.50 7.76 -2.29
CA GLY A 162 -29.51 8.32 -1.39
C GLY A 162 -29.23 8.11 0.10
N LYS A 163 -28.02 7.67 0.48
CA LYS A 163 -27.63 7.43 1.87
C LYS A 163 -26.87 8.61 2.46
N GLY A 164 -27.01 8.81 3.77
CA GLY A 164 -26.27 9.82 4.50
C GLY A 164 -24.75 9.61 4.46
N LEU A 165 -23.98 10.70 4.30
CA LEU A 165 -22.53 10.70 4.27
C LEU A 165 -21.98 11.92 5.01
N VAL A 166 -21.01 11.70 5.91
CA VAL A 166 -20.31 12.80 6.63
C VAL A 166 -18.82 12.88 6.29
N GLY A 167 -18.28 11.87 5.63
CA GLY A 167 -16.89 11.87 5.14
C GLY A 167 -15.85 11.62 6.22
N VAL A 168 -16.10 10.64 7.11
CA VAL A 168 -15.16 10.16 8.13
C VAL A 168 -14.86 8.67 7.94
N GLU A 169 -13.68 8.26 8.36
CA GLU A 169 -13.34 6.87 8.57
C GLU A 169 -13.52 6.54 10.07
N LEU A 170 -14.25 5.47 10.36
CA LEU A 170 -14.59 5.04 11.71
C LEU A 170 -13.82 3.77 12.08
N ALA A 171 -13.32 3.72 13.31
CA ALA A 171 -12.68 2.54 13.86
C ALA A 171 -13.22 2.22 15.26
N ALA A 172 -13.17 0.94 15.65
CA ALA A 172 -13.47 0.57 17.01
C ALA A 172 -12.50 1.26 17.99
N ASN A 173 -13.04 1.82 19.06
CA ASN A 173 -12.22 2.38 20.13
C ASN A 173 -11.64 1.25 20.97
N GLY A 174 -10.37 1.38 21.35
CA GLY A 174 -9.67 0.39 22.16
C GLY A 174 -8.17 0.32 21.89
N LYS A 175 -7.53 -0.66 22.50
CA LYS A 175 -6.09 -0.88 22.40
C LYS A 175 -5.79 -2.34 22.07
N ALA A 176 -4.84 -2.55 21.17
CA ALA A 176 -4.28 -3.88 20.95
C ALA A 176 -3.40 -4.28 22.13
N VAL A 177 -3.63 -5.47 22.67
CA VAL A 177 -2.79 -6.09 23.70
C VAL A 177 -1.82 -7.02 23.01
N TYR A 178 -0.54 -6.86 23.36
CA TYR A 178 0.53 -7.68 22.81
C TYR A 178 1.10 -8.57 23.92
N GLU A 179 1.45 -9.79 23.57
CA GLU A 179 2.18 -10.69 24.45
C GLU A 179 3.57 -10.98 23.90
N ARG A 180 4.51 -11.25 24.80
CA ARG A 180 5.86 -11.65 24.38
C ARG A 180 5.82 -13.04 23.75
N PRO A 181 6.52 -13.27 22.63
CA PRO A 181 6.63 -14.60 22.05
C PRO A 181 7.22 -15.60 23.05
N GLN A 182 6.61 -16.77 23.15
CA GLN A 182 7.07 -17.83 24.06
C GLN A 182 8.36 -18.51 23.54
N ASN A 183 8.52 -18.55 22.22
CA ASN A 183 9.68 -19.12 21.56
C ASN A 183 9.85 -18.52 20.13
N PRO A 184 11.04 -18.64 19.52
CA PRO A 184 11.27 -18.13 18.17
C PRO A 184 10.35 -18.76 17.10
N ILE A 185 9.97 -20.03 17.25
CA ILE A 185 9.10 -20.72 16.27
C ILE A 185 7.74 -20.03 16.18
N GLN A 186 7.20 -19.60 17.32
CA GLN A 186 5.94 -18.86 17.35
C GLN A 186 6.00 -17.54 16.55
N ILE A 187 7.16 -16.84 16.58
CA ILE A 187 7.35 -15.62 15.78
C ILE A 187 7.19 -15.94 14.29
N PHE A 188 7.89 -16.98 13.82
CA PHE A 188 7.87 -17.33 12.40
C PHE A 188 6.52 -17.88 11.95
N THR A 189 5.82 -18.66 12.78
CA THR A 189 4.47 -19.15 12.44
C THR A 189 3.46 -18.01 12.32
N VAL A 190 3.42 -17.10 13.32
CA VAL A 190 2.51 -15.95 13.30
C VAL A 190 2.88 -14.97 12.19
N ALA A 191 4.19 -14.79 11.91
CA ALA A 191 4.63 -14.00 10.76
C ALA A 191 4.13 -14.60 9.43
N GLY A 192 4.16 -15.93 9.30
CA GLY A 192 3.64 -16.63 8.12
C GLY A 192 2.14 -16.45 7.93
N GLU A 193 1.35 -16.57 8.99
CA GLU A 193 -0.09 -16.31 8.94
C GLU A 193 -0.39 -14.86 8.53
N ARG A 194 0.31 -13.90 9.12
CA ARG A 194 0.14 -12.49 8.82
C ARG A 194 0.58 -12.15 7.39
N PHE A 195 1.69 -12.72 6.96
CA PHE A 195 2.16 -12.60 5.57
C PHE A 195 1.12 -13.14 4.59
N GLN A 196 0.58 -14.34 4.83
CA GLN A 196 -0.44 -14.93 3.99
C GLN A 196 -1.70 -14.06 3.92
N GLN A 197 -2.16 -13.53 5.05
CA GLN A 197 -3.32 -12.62 5.09
C GLN A 197 -3.08 -11.36 4.25
N LEU A 198 -1.92 -10.71 4.41
CA LEU A 198 -1.55 -9.53 3.65
C LEU A 198 -1.40 -9.83 2.15
N PHE A 199 -0.72 -10.92 1.80
CA PHE A 199 -0.50 -11.33 0.43
C PHE A 199 -1.81 -11.64 -0.30
N VAL A 200 -2.68 -12.46 0.31
CA VAL A 200 -4.00 -12.78 -0.24
C VAL A 200 -4.89 -11.53 -0.30
N GLY A 201 -4.85 -10.68 0.74
CA GLY A 201 -5.55 -9.40 0.76
C GLY A 201 -5.13 -8.49 -0.38
N THR A 202 -3.82 -8.39 -0.63
CA THR A 202 -3.26 -7.61 -1.76
C THR A 202 -3.75 -8.14 -3.11
N ILE A 203 -3.68 -9.46 -3.35
CA ILE A 203 -4.19 -10.07 -4.59
C ILE A 203 -5.68 -9.78 -4.78
N LYS A 204 -6.48 -9.92 -3.73
CA LYS A 204 -7.93 -9.61 -3.78
C LYS A 204 -8.17 -8.14 -4.08
N GLY A 205 -7.40 -7.23 -3.49
CA GLY A 205 -7.48 -5.79 -3.74
C GLY A 205 -7.19 -5.45 -5.22
N PHE A 206 -6.13 -6.02 -5.80
CA PHE A 206 -5.86 -5.86 -7.24
C PHE A 206 -6.95 -6.48 -8.12
N GLY A 207 -7.48 -7.64 -7.73
CA GLY A 207 -8.63 -8.24 -8.42
C GLY A 207 -9.85 -7.32 -8.43
N GLN A 208 -10.19 -6.71 -7.29
CA GLN A 208 -11.27 -5.74 -7.18
C GLN A 208 -11.01 -4.47 -8.00
N LEU A 209 -9.76 -4.00 -8.04
CA LEU A 209 -9.38 -2.85 -8.86
C LEU A 209 -9.61 -3.12 -10.35
N ILE A 210 -9.37 -4.35 -10.82
CA ILE A 210 -9.62 -4.73 -12.22
C ILE A 210 -11.12 -4.89 -12.49
N THR A 211 -11.87 -5.55 -11.60
CA THR A 211 -13.28 -5.88 -11.81
C THR A 211 -14.23 -4.71 -11.53
N ASN A 212 -13.88 -3.84 -10.58
CA ASN A 212 -14.72 -2.73 -10.10
C ASN A 212 -13.97 -1.39 -10.15
N PHE A 213 -13.30 -1.10 -11.26
CA PHE A 213 -12.39 0.05 -11.41
C PHE A 213 -13.02 1.39 -10.99
N GLN A 214 -14.26 1.67 -11.42
CA GLN A 214 -14.91 2.94 -11.11
C GLN A 214 -15.09 3.21 -9.61
N GLN A 215 -15.34 2.15 -8.82
CA GLN A 215 -15.54 2.27 -7.37
C GLN A 215 -14.23 2.25 -6.59
N THR A 216 -13.21 1.55 -7.10
CA THR A 216 -11.95 1.32 -6.39
C THR A 216 -10.81 2.24 -6.82
N ALA A 217 -10.90 2.88 -7.99
CA ALA A 217 -9.86 3.79 -8.49
C ALA A 217 -9.56 4.97 -7.55
N SER A 218 -10.57 5.44 -6.79
CA SER A 218 -10.39 6.50 -5.78
C SER A 218 -9.58 6.04 -4.57
N GLN A 219 -9.45 4.74 -4.35
CA GLN A 219 -8.70 4.16 -3.23
C GLN A 219 -7.21 3.95 -3.58
N VAL A 220 -6.85 4.11 -4.85
CA VAL A 220 -5.45 4.01 -5.29
C VAL A 220 -4.67 5.21 -4.78
N SER A 221 -3.70 4.93 -3.91
CA SER A 221 -2.78 5.93 -3.37
C SER A 221 -1.55 6.06 -4.25
N GLY A 222 -1.21 7.29 -4.61
CA GLY A 222 0.03 7.59 -5.30
C GLY A 222 1.21 7.80 -4.33
N PRO A 223 2.40 8.09 -4.87
CA PRO A 223 3.63 8.16 -4.09
C PRO A 223 3.60 9.19 -2.95
N VAL A 224 2.95 10.34 -3.14
CA VAL A 224 2.88 11.40 -2.11
C VAL A 224 2.06 10.95 -0.90
N ASN A 225 0.93 10.28 -1.14
CA ASN A 225 0.12 9.71 -0.05
C ASN A 225 0.84 8.59 0.69
N ILE A 226 1.56 7.72 -0.03
CA ILE A 226 2.38 6.66 0.58
C ILE A 226 3.40 7.26 1.54
N VAL A 227 4.10 8.33 1.14
CA VAL A 227 5.07 9.04 2.01
C VAL A 227 4.38 9.66 3.22
N LYS A 228 3.20 10.28 3.04
CA LYS A 228 2.42 10.83 4.17
C LYS A 228 2.01 9.76 5.19
N ILE A 229 1.51 8.61 4.71
CA ILE A 229 1.14 7.48 5.57
C ILE A 229 2.36 7.00 6.34
N GLY A 230 3.50 6.81 5.67
CA GLY A 230 4.76 6.40 6.30
C GLY A 230 5.23 7.40 7.35
N ALA A 231 5.22 8.70 7.05
CA ALA A 231 5.60 9.75 8.01
C ALA A 231 4.69 9.77 9.25
N LYS A 232 3.37 9.59 9.05
CA LYS A 232 2.41 9.51 10.15
C LYS A 232 2.64 8.28 11.02
N LEU A 233 2.81 7.10 10.41
CA LEU A 233 3.09 5.87 11.15
C LEU A 233 4.40 5.95 11.95
N ALA A 234 5.42 6.65 11.40
CA ALA A 234 6.67 6.90 12.10
C ALA A 234 6.49 7.81 13.33
N ALA A 235 5.63 8.82 13.21
CA ALA A 235 5.34 9.75 14.31
C ALA A 235 4.54 9.08 15.44
N ASP A 236 3.60 8.19 15.10
CA ASP A 236 2.79 7.45 16.06
C ASP A 236 3.62 6.40 16.82
N ASN A 237 4.31 5.54 16.10
CA ASN A 237 5.21 4.53 16.64
C ASN A 237 6.13 4.01 15.53
N SER A 238 7.45 4.15 15.70
CA SER A 238 8.44 3.71 14.70
C SER A 238 8.34 2.22 14.35
N ALA A 239 7.85 1.37 15.24
CA ALA A 239 7.63 -0.06 14.98
C ALA A 239 6.55 -0.30 13.91
N ASN A 240 5.63 0.65 13.70
CA ASN A 240 4.62 0.56 12.63
C ASN A 240 5.26 0.65 11.23
N LEU A 241 6.46 1.26 11.13
CA LEU A 241 7.22 1.30 9.88
C LEU A 241 7.61 -0.09 9.38
N LEU A 242 7.82 -1.05 10.29
CA LEU A 242 8.13 -2.44 9.91
C LEU A 242 6.93 -3.07 9.19
N SER A 243 5.72 -2.96 9.76
CA SER A 243 4.51 -3.41 9.07
C SER A 243 4.31 -2.71 7.73
N PHE A 244 4.53 -1.39 7.70
CA PHE A 244 4.39 -0.60 6.49
C PHE A 244 5.37 -1.04 5.41
N ALA A 245 6.65 -1.25 5.76
CA ALA A 245 7.65 -1.76 4.84
C ALA A 245 7.29 -3.14 4.28
N ALA A 246 6.76 -4.05 5.13
CA ALA A 246 6.29 -5.35 4.68
C ALA A 246 5.12 -5.25 3.69
N ILE A 247 4.14 -4.38 3.97
CA ILE A 247 2.99 -4.15 3.07
C ILE A 247 3.46 -3.59 1.73
N ILE A 248 4.34 -2.59 1.73
CA ILE A 248 4.91 -2.02 0.49
C ILE A 248 5.64 -3.10 -0.30
N SER A 249 6.45 -3.93 0.37
CA SER A 249 7.23 -4.98 -0.28
C SER A 249 6.34 -6.07 -0.90
N ILE A 250 5.25 -6.45 -0.22
CA ILE A 250 4.24 -7.37 -0.78
C ILE A 250 3.55 -6.74 -1.99
N ASN A 251 3.15 -5.47 -1.90
CA ASN A 251 2.51 -4.77 -3.02
C ASN A 251 3.44 -4.70 -4.23
N LEU A 252 4.73 -4.36 -4.04
CA LEU A 252 5.72 -4.36 -5.11
C LEU A 252 5.90 -5.74 -5.73
N ALA A 253 5.93 -6.81 -4.92
CA ALA A 253 6.04 -8.17 -5.43
C ALA A 253 4.81 -8.55 -6.28
N VAL A 254 3.60 -8.24 -5.78
CA VAL A 254 2.35 -8.57 -6.50
C VAL A 254 2.22 -7.75 -7.79
N ILE A 255 2.54 -6.45 -7.77
CA ILE A 255 2.52 -5.62 -8.98
C ILE A 255 3.53 -6.14 -10.00
N ASN A 256 4.75 -6.45 -9.56
CA ASN A 256 5.82 -6.88 -10.46
C ASN A 256 5.56 -8.24 -11.11
N ILE A 257 4.73 -9.13 -10.51
CA ILE A 257 4.37 -10.40 -11.12
C ILE A 257 3.18 -10.30 -12.11
N LEU A 258 2.45 -9.16 -12.10
CA LEU A 258 1.37 -8.97 -13.07
C LEU A 258 1.93 -8.90 -14.50
N PRO A 259 1.24 -9.46 -15.50
CA PRO A 259 1.69 -9.47 -16.89
C PRO A 259 1.55 -8.08 -17.54
N LEU A 260 2.15 -7.08 -16.90
CA LEU A 260 2.14 -5.70 -17.37
C LEU A 260 3.47 -5.37 -18.05
N PRO A 261 3.45 -4.62 -19.16
CA PRO A 261 4.66 -4.14 -19.80
C PRO A 261 5.54 -3.33 -18.81
N ALA A 262 6.84 -3.36 -19.01
CA ALA A 262 7.86 -2.72 -18.17
C ALA A 262 8.06 -3.33 -16.76
N LEU A 263 7.31 -4.35 -16.37
CA LEU A 263 7.48 -5.09 -15.12
C LEU A 263 8.02 -6.50 -15.37
N ASP A 264 8.53 -7.13 -14.31
CA ASP A 264 9.08 -8.50 -14.37
C ASP A 264 8.06 -9.51 -14.91
N GLY A 265 6.79 -9.37 -14.50
CA GLY A 265 5.69 -10.20 -14.98
C GLY A 265 5.43 -10.09 -16.48
N GLY A 266 5.69 -8.94 -17.10
CA GLY A 266 5.65 -8.78 -18.55
C GLY A 266 6.76 -9.59 -19.24
N GLN A 267 7.96 -9.60 -18.68
CA GLN A 267 9.07 -10.42 -19.19
C GLN A 267 8.78 -11.92 -19.00
N LEU A 268 8.26 -12.32 -17.83
CA LEU A 268 7.83 -13.71 -17.57
C LEU A 268 6.73 -14.14 -18.52
N PHE A 269 5.83 -13.24 -18.90
CA PHE A 269 4.79 -13.51 -19.89
C PHE A 269 5.39 -13.76 -21.28
N PHE A 270 6.41 -13.01 -21.69
CA PHE A 270 7.12 -13.28 -22.93
C PHE A 270 7.83 -14.65 -22.90
N LEU A 271 8.44 -15.03 -21.77
CA LEU A 271 9.03 -16.36 -21.60
C LEU A 271 7.99 -17.47 -21.66
N LEU A 272 6.79 -17.25 -21.13
CA LEU A 272 5.69 -18.20 -21.24
C LEU A 272 5.28 -18.41 -22.71
N ILE A 273 5.16 -17.33 -23.48
CA ILE A 273 4.87 -17.39 -24.92
C ILE A 273 5.98 -18.16 -25.64
N GLU A 274 7.24 -17.86 -25.37
CA GLU A 274 8.39 -18.56 -25.94
C GLU A 274 8.34 -20.06 -25.64
N GLY A 275 8.02 -20.44 -24.41
CA GLY A 275 7.88 -21.84 -24.00
C GLY A 275 6.74 -22.58 -24.71
N LEU A 276 5.62 -21.89 -24.98
CA LEU A 276 4.47 -22.46 -25.66
C LEU A 276 4.69 -22.59 -27.17
N PHE A 277 5.33 -21.62 -27.80
CA PHE A 277 5.51 -21.58 -29.26
C PHE A 277 6.88 -22.09 -29.72
N GLY A 278 7.79 -22.38 -28.80
CA GLY A 278 9.14 -22.88 -29.09
C GLY A 278 10.05 -21.86 -29.76
N LYS A 279 9.65 -20.60 -29.81
CA LYS A 279 10.41 -19.49 -30.43
C LYS A 279 10.21 -18.20 -29.64
N PRO A 280 11.28 -17.43 -29.38
CA PRO A 280 11.15 -16.13 -28.75
C PRO A 280 10.40 -15.15 -29.66
N LEU A 281 9.65 -14.24 -29.04
CA LEU A 281 9.08 -13.11 -29.77
C LEU A 281 10.20 -12.24 -30.37
N PRO A 282 9.99 -11.64 -31.56
CA PRO A 282 10.96 -10.72 -32.14
C PRO A 282 11.33 -9.61 -31.15
N MET A 283 12.64 -9.34 -31.01
CA MET A 283 13.19 -8.40 -30.01
C MET A 283 12.55 -7.02 -30.11
N LYS A 284 12.34 -6.52 -31.34
CA LYS A 284 11.66 -5.24 -31.60
C LYS A 284 10.24 -5.16 -31.01
N ILE A 285 9.52 -6.28 -30.97
CA ILE A 285 8.17 -6.34 -30.40
C ILE A 285 8.27 -6.28 -28.87
N GLN A 286 9.17 -7.08 -28.27
CA GLN A 286 9.39 -7.07 -26.83
C GLN A 286 9.81 -5.69 -26.35
N GLU A 287 10.82 -5.08 -26.97
CA GLU A 287 11.30 -3.73 -26.65
C GLU A 287 10.20 -2.68 -26.82
N GLY A 288 9.46 -2.71 -27.92
CA GLY A 288 8.37 -1.76 -28.18
C GLY A 288 7.26 -1.85 -27.14
N VAL A 289 6.85 -3.06 -26.74
CA VAL A 289 5.86 -3.27 -25.70
C VAL A 289 6.37 -2.79 -24.34
N MET A 290 7.61 -3.14 -23.99
CA MET A 290 8.23 -2.73 -22.71
C MET A 290 8.41 -1.22 -22.62
N GLN A 291 8.89 -0.55 -23.66
CA GLN A 291 9.03 0.90 -23.71
C GLN A 291 7.69 1.62 -23.60
N THR A 292 6.69 1.15 -24.34
CA THR A 292 5.34 1.71 -24.26
C THR A 292 4.78 1.59 -22.84
N GLY A 293 4.92 0.42 -22.21
CA GLY A 293 4.51 0.20 -20.83
C GLY A 293 5.22 1.13 -19.85
N LEU A 294 6.53 1.32 -20.03
CA LEU A 294 7.32 2.22 -19.20
C LEU A 294 6.81 3.67 -19.30
N VAL A 295 6.55 4.15 -20.52
CA VAL A 295 6.01 5.51 -20.71
C VAL A 295 4.65 5.68 -20.05
N VAL A 296 3.76 4.68 -20.18
CA VAL A 296 2.44 4.70 -19.55
C VAL A 296 2.56 4.70 -18.01
N LEU A 297 3.42 3.83 -17.44
CA LEU A 297 3.61 3.76 -15.99
C LEU A 297 4.24 5.04 -15.43
N LEU A 298 5.25 5.60 -16.10
CA LEU A 298 5.85 6.88 -15.72
C LEU A 298 4.83 8.03 -15.82
N GLY A 299 4.06 8.07 -16.91
CA GLY A 299 3.00 9.07 -17.09
C GLY A 299 1.93 9.00 -15.99
N LEU A 300 1.48 7.78 -15.65
CA LEU A 300 0.55 7.57 -14.54
C LEU A 300 1.16 8.01 -13.20
N GLY A 301 2.42 7.65 -12.93
CA GLY A 301 3.12 8.04 -11.71
C GLY A 301 3.23 9.56 -11.57
N ILE A 302 3.64 10.25 -12.63
CA ILE A 302 3.72 11.72 -12.67
C ILE A 302 2.33 12.35 -12.47
N PHE A 303 1.31 11.83 -13.14
CA PHE A 303 -0.07 12.29 -12.98
C PHE A 303 -0.56 12.17 -11.53
N LEU A 304 -0.31 11.02 -10.87
CA LEU A 304 -0.69 10.81 -9.48
C LEU A 304 0.07 11.74 -8.53
N ILE A 305 1.38 11.92 -8.73
CA ILE A 305 2.18 12.88 -7.95
C ILE A 305 1.61 14.28 -8.07
N PHE A 306 1.32 14.73 -9.30
CA PHE A 306 0.77 16.05 -9.53
C PHE A 306 -0.61 16.23 -8.88
N LYS A 307 -1.52 15.27 -9.10
CA LYS A 307 -2.86 15.24 -8.49
C LYS A 307 -2.80 15.32 -6.96
N GLU A 308 -1.97 14.48 -6.33
CA GLU A 308 -1.86 14.42 -4.87
C GLU A 308 -1.16 15.65 -4.29
N THR A 309 -0.18 16.22 -5.01
CA THR A 309 0.51 17.45 -4.60
C THR A 309 -0.44 18.63 -4.59
N LEU A 310 -1.33 18.76 -5.60
CA LEU A 310 -2.34 19.81 -5.62
C LEU A 310 -3.36 19.70 -4.47
N GLN A 311 -3.53 18.53 -3.89
CA GLN A 311 -4.40 18.29 -2.74
C GLN A 311 -3.72 18.58 -1.38
N LEU A 312 -2.44 18.97 -1.37
CA LEU A 312 -1.78 19.41 -0.15
C LEU A 312 -2.36 20.72 0.34
N SER A 313 -2.77 20.77 1.61
CA SER A 313 -3.37 21.98 2.22
C SER A 313 -2.52 23.23 2.08
N PHE A 314 -1.18 23.09 2.15
CA PHE A 314 -0.24 24.18 1.91
C PHE A 314 -0.32 24.74 0.48
N ILE A 315 -0.41 23.89 -0.51
CA ILE A 315 -0.54 24.28 -1.93
C ILE A 315 -1.89 24.96 -2.17
N GLN A 316 -2.98 24.42 -1.62
CA GLN A 316 -4.32 25.02 -1.72
C GLN A 316 -4.38 26.42 -1.09
N GLN A 317 -3.71 26.63 0.06
CA GLN A 317 -3.63 27.94 0.69
C GLN A 317 -2.86 28.97 -0.15
N ILE A 318 -1.84 28.54 -0.91
CA ILE A 318 -1.13 29.42 -1.85
C ILE A 318 -2.06 29.86 -2.98
N PHE A 319 -2.81 28.93 -3.59
CA PHE A 319 -3.74 29.24 -4.68
C PHE A 319 -4.95 30.06 -4.23
N GLN A 320 -5.37 29.97 -2.97
CA GLN A 320 -6.44 30.83 -2.43
C GLN A 320 -5.99 32.25 -2.11
N LYS A 321 -4.68 32.50 -2.00
CA LYS A 321 -4.09 33.82 -1.72
C LYS A 321 -3.64 34.57 -2.98
N MET A 322 -3.68 33.90 -4.13
CA MET A 322 -3.42 34.50 -5.45
C MET A 322 -4.73 34.89 -6.15
#